data_f99d6e2aef9a7177e46ab1099d45c06f
#
_entry.id   f99d6e2aef9a7177e46ab1099d45c06f
#
_cell.length_a   1.000
_cell.length_b   1.000
_cell.length_c   1.000
_cell.angle_alpha   90.00
_cell.angle_beta   90.00
_cell.angle_gamma   90.00
#
_symmetry.space_group_name_H-M   'P 1'
#
loop_
_entity.id
_entity.type
_entity.pdbx_description
1 polymer ?
#
loop_
_entity_poly.entity_id
_entity_poly.type
_entity_poly.pdbx_seq_one_letter_code
_entity_poly.pdbx_strand_id
1 'polypeptide(L)'
;MVIPLCAAYGAQEHGDARKAIDILRVAGELTEMRKSYIVEETDVKNAKEKIEIDRVIEVVKTLPTQSKTVLLACIYILASGKDSTISNMYQVYRLLCAALSIDILTQRRVTDLTNELDQLGVINSTLQYKGRYGRSKKIMSVSSKSSSLEILLKDFRMQPIEKIPIEAFIPKFKNW
;
A
#
# COMPACT_ATOMS: atom_id res chain seq x y z
N MET A 1 9.32 21.94 20.21
CA MET A 1 8.67 23.03 19.40
C MET A 1 7.61 22.44 18.45
N VAL A 2 6.42 22.16 18.95
CA VAL A 2 5.35 21.39 18.28
C VAL A 2 4.72 22.15 17.09
N ILE A 3 4.28 23.39 17.30
CA ILE A 3 3.56 24.17 16.24
C ILE A 3 4.41 24.42 14.99
N PRO A 4 5.69 24.84 15.09
CA PRO A 4 6.54 24.98 13.90
C PRO A 4 6.76 23.66 13.16
N LEU A 5 6.81 22.51 13.86
CA LEU A 5 6.95 21.21 13.24
C LEU A 5 5.69 20.82 12.44
N CYS A 6 4.49 21.05 13.00
CA CYS A 6 3.22 20.86 12.27
C CYS A 6 3.16 21.74 11.02
N ALA A 7 3.55 23.01 11.14
CA ALA A 7 3.59 23.94 10.01
C ALA A 7 4.58 23.49 8.93
N ALA A 8 5.75 23.01 9.32
CA ALA A 8 6.75 22.46 8.40
C ALA A 8 6.22 21.24 7.61
N TYR A 9 5.51 20.33 8.27
CA TYR A 9 4.86 19.20 7.59
C TYR A 9 3.73 19.64 6.67
N GLY A 10 2.91 20.63 7.05
CA GLY A 10 1.89 21.21 6.17
C GLY A 10 2.50 21.89 4.94
N ALA A 11 3.63 22.58 5.11
CA ALA A 11 4.34 23.25 4.02
C ALA A 11 4.95 22.27 3.00
N GLN A 12 5.42 21.11 3.44
CA GLN A 12 5.97 20.06 2.56
C GLN A 12 4.91 19.50 1.59
N GLU A 13 3.64 19.55 1.96
CA GLU A 13 2.55 19.05 1.14
C GLU A 13 1.68 20.19 0.61
N HIS A 14 2.21 20.94 -0.35
CA HIS A 14 1.51 22.01 -1.07
C HIS A 14 1.09 23.22 -0.23
N GLY A 15 1.61 23.39 0.99
CA GLY A 15 1.33 24.53 1.85
C GLY A 15 -0.09 24.55 2.44
N ASP A 16 -0.74 23.40 2.57
CA ASP A 16 -2.11 23.34 3.13
C ASP A 16 -2.08 23.47 4.66
N ALA A 17 -2.52 24.64 5.14
CA ALA A 17 -2.65 24.92 6.57
C ALA A 17 -3.63 23.97 7.28
N ARG A 18 -4.63 23.44 6.58
CA ARG A 18 -5.59 22.47 7.15
C ARG A 18 -4.87 21.22 7.59
N LYS A 19 -3.89 20.75 6.81
CA LYS A 19 -3.10 19.58 7.15
C LYS A 19 -2.25 19.80 8.41
N ALA A 20 -1.67 20.98 8.58
CA ALA A 20 -0.94 21.32 9.80
C ALA A 20 -1.85 21.28 11.04
N ILE A 21 -3.08 21.77 10.90
CA ILE A 21 -4.10 21.75 11.97
C ILE A 21 -4.54 20.31 12.27
N ASP A 22 -4.76 19.48 11.24
CA ASP A 22 -5.12 18.07 11.42
C ASP A 22 -4.02 17.28 12.13
N ILE A 23 -2.76 17.50 11.77
CA ILE A 23 -1.62 16.87 12.46
C ILE A 23 -1.60 17.30 13.94
N LEU A 24 -1.81 18.58 14.22
CA LEU A 24 -1.83 19.09 15.59
C LEU A 24 -3.00 18.50 16.40
N ARG A 25 -4.19 18.39 15.80
CA ARG A 25 -5.38 17.78 16.42
C ARG A 25 -5.11 16.32 16.78
N VAL A 26 -4.61 15.53 15.83
CA VAL A 26 -4.31 14.10 16.06
C VAL A 26 -3.17 13.92 17.06
N ALA A 27 -2.16 14.81 17.07
CA ALA A 27 -1.11 14.81 18.08
C ALA A 27 -1.67 15.07 19.49
N GLY A 28 -2.64 15.98 19.62
CA GLY A 28 -3.37 16.22 20.87
C GLY A 28 -4.12 14.96 21.35
N GLU A 29 -4.87 14.31 20.45
CA GLU A 29 -5.58 13.05 20.73
C GLU A 29 -4.62 11.95 21.23
N LEU A 30 -3.46 11.79 20.58
CA LEU A 30 -2.44 10.81 20.99
C LEU A 30 -1.84 11.15 22.37
N THR A 31 -1.66 12.44 22.66
CA THR A 31 -1.18 12.91 23.96
C THR A 31 -2.19 12.61 25.08
N GLU A 32 -3.48 12.83 24.84
CA GLU A 32 -4.55 12.49 25.77
C GLU A 32 -4.62 10.99 26.03
N MET A 33 -4.49 10.15 24.99
CA MET A 33 -4.44 8.69 25.12
C MET A 33 -3.26 8.24 26.00
N ARG A 34 -2.13 8.94 25.92
CA ARG A 34 -0.95 8.72 26.76
C ARG A 34 -1.09 9.28 28.18
N LYS A 35 -2.23 9.94 28.50
CA LYS A 35 -2.50 10.62 29.78
C LYS A 35 -1.45 11.69 30.10
N SER A 36 -0.94 12.39 29.11
CA SER A 36 -0.02 13.53 29.22
C SER A 36 -0.78 14.84 28.98
N TYR A 37 -0.29 15.91 29.56
CA TYR A 37 -0.83 17.27 29.36
C TYR A 37 0.00 18.10 28.38
N ILE A 38 1.13 17.55 27.91
CA ILE A 38 2.06 18.27 27.03
C ILE A 38 2.25 17.45 25.77
N VAL A 39 1.98 18.07 24.62
CA VAL A 39 2.24 17.51 23.30
C VAL A 39 3.73 17.57 23.00
N GLU A 40 4.33 16.46 22.65
CA GLU A 40 5.74 16.33 22.30
C GLU A 40 5.94 16.22 20.78
N GLU A 41 7.17 16.41 20.31
CA GLU A 41 7.50 16.23 18.90
C GLU A 41 7.29 14.80 18.40
N THR A 42 7.41 13.83 19.30
CA THR A 42 7.10 12.41 19.05
C THR A 42 5.63 12.20 18.73
N ASP A 43 4.73 12.90 19.45
CA ASP A 43 3.29 12.83 19.20
C ASP A 43 2.95 13.40 17.81
N VAL A 44 3.63 14.48 17.39
CA VAL A 44 3.45 15.06 16.05
C VAL A 44 3.91 14.12 14.93
N LYS A 45 5.04 13.44 15.11
CA LYS A 45 5.54 12.44 14.16
C LYS A 45 4.58 11.26 14.04
N ASN A 46 4.14 10.73 15.18
CA ASN A 46 3.17 9.63 15.23
C ASN A 46 1.81 10.03 14.64
N ALA A 47 1.38 11.28 14.87
CA ALA A 47 0.15 11.82 14.28
C ALA A 47 0.22 11.89 12.75
N LYS A 48 1.33 12.37 12.20
CA LYS A 48 1.57 12.38 10.75
C LYS A 48 1.48 10.97 10.17
N GLU A 49 2.20 10.02 10.77
CA GLU A 49 2.20 8.62 10.33
C GLU A 49 0.79 8.01 10.41
N LYS A 50 0.05 8.26 11.50
CA LYS A 50 -1.32 7.79 11.66
C LYS A 50 -2.24 8.33 10.58
N ILE A 51 -2.17 9.63 10.26
CA ILE A 51 -2.98 10.25 9.22
C ILE A 51 -2.67 9.63 7.84
N GLU A 52 -1.39 9.38 7.53
CA GLU A 52 -0.98 8.73 6.27
C GLU A 52 -1.51 7.29 6.20
N ILE A 53 -1.43 6.54 7.30
CA ILE A 53 -1.98 5.18 7.39
C ILE A 53 -3.50 5.20 7.19
N ASP A 54 -4.23 6.06 7.89
CA ASP A 54 -5.68 6.16 7.81
C ASP A 54 -6.13 6.53 6.40
N ARG A 55 -5.41 7.43 5.71
CA ARG A 55 -5.66 7.76 4.30
C ARG A 55 -5.50 6.54 3.39
N VAL A 56 -4.43 5.78 3.54
CA VAL A 56 -4.22 4.54 2.74
C VAL A 56 -5.34 3.54 3.00
N ILE A 57 -5.74 3.37 4.25
CA ILE A 57 -6.84 2.51 4.67
C ILE A 57 -8.15 2.87 3.97
N GLU A 58 -8.50 4.14 3.94
CA GLU A 58 -9.71 4.62 3.27
C GLU A 58 -9.66 4.39 1.76
N VAL A 59 -8.50 4.64 1.12
CA VAL A 59 -8.30 4.34 -0.29
C VAL A 59 -8.49 2.84 -0.55
N VAL A 60 -7.84 1.96 0.22
CA VAL A 60 -7.91 0.50 0.04
C VAL A 60 -9.33 -0.03 0.20
N LYS A 61 -10.12 0.51 1.13
CA LYS A 61 -11.54 0.13 1.31
C LYS A 61 -12.37 0.39 0.05
N THR A 62 -12.13 1.51 -0.63
CA THR A 62 -12.93 1.95 -1.78
C THR A 62 -12.47 1.36 -3.12
N LEU A 63 -11.33 0.67 -3.17
CA LEU A 63 -10.80 0.08 -4.40
C LEU A 63 -11.77 -0.93 -5.03
N PRO A 64 -11.88 -0.97 -6.37
CA PRO A 64 -12.56 -2.03 -7.10
C PRO A 64 -11.91 -3.40 -6.84
N THR A 65 -12.69 -4.49 -7.00
CA THR A 65 -12.22 -5.87 -6.76
C THR A 65 -10.92 -6.20 -7.50
N GLN A 66 -10.81 -5.82 -8.77
CA GLN A 66 -9.60 -6.05 -9.57
C GLN A 66 -8.37 -5.32 -9.00
N SER A 67 -8.52 -4.06 -8.60
CA SER A 67 -7.43 -3.28 -7.97
C SER A 67 -7.04 -3.86 -6.60
N LYS A 68 -8.01 -4.34 -5.81
CA LYS A 68 -7.75 -5.07 -4.56
C LYS A 68 -6.95 -6.35 -4.81
N THR A 69 -7.30 -7.12 -5.85
CA THR A 69 -6.58 -8.34 -6.23
C THR A 69 -5.15 -8.04 -6.69
N VAL A 70 -4.95 -6.95 -7.45
CA VAL A 70 -3.61 -6.48 -7.85
C VAL A 70 -2.79 -6.07 -6.62
N LEU A 71 -3.39 -5.31 -5.70
CA LEU A 71 -2.71 -4.92 -4.45
C LEU A 71 -2.31 -6.14 -3.62
N LEU A 72 -3.19 -7.14 -3.50
CA LEU A 72 -2.88 -8.38 -2.80
C LEU A 72 -1.74 -9.15 -3.48
N ALA A 73 -1.71 -9.18 -4.82
CA ALA A 73 -0.59 -9.77 -5.57
C ALA A 73 0.73 -9.04 -5.31
N CYS A 74 0.70 -7.71 -5.19
CA CYS A 74 1.87 -6.91 -4.80
C CYS A 74 2.36 -7.27 -3.38
N ILE A 75 1.44 -7.40 -2.43
CA ILE A 75 1.78 -7.78 -1.04
C ILE A 75 2.41 -9.18 -1.01
N TYR A 76 1.85 -10.14 -1.73
CA TYR A 76 2.32 -11.53 -1.73
C TYR A 76 3.67 -11.69 -2.40
N ILE A 77 3.90 -11.05 -3.56
CA ILE A 77 5.22 -11.13 -4.21
C ILE A 77 6.32 -10.50 -3.36
N LEU A 78 6.04 -9.38 -2.67
CA LEU A 78 6.98 -8.76 -1.74
C LEU A 78 7.23 -9.63 -0.50
N ALA A 79 6.20 -10.29 0.03
CA ALA A 79 6.33 -11.19 1.17
C ALA A 79 7.17 -12.43 0.83
N SER A 80 7.15 -12.89 -0.43
CA SER A 80 7.91 -14.05 -0.87
C SER A 80 9.43 -13.82 -0.98
N GLY A 81 9.88 -12.57 -0.90
CA GLY A 81 11.30 -12.22 -1.10
C GLY A 81 11.80 -12.38 -2.53
N LYS A 82 10.94 -12.75 -3.48
CA LYS A 82 11.29 -12.92 -4.89
C LYS A 82 11.33 -11.58 -5.63
N ASP A 83 11.87 -11.59 -6.87
CA ASP A 83 11.93 -10.40 -7.69
C ASP A 83 10.50 -9.89 -8.00
N SER A 84 10.17 -8.72 -7.49
CA SER A 84 8.86 -8.10 -7.52
C SER A 84 8.56 -7.32 -8.82
N THR A 85 9.04 -7.85 -9.95
CA THR A 85 8.71 -7.31 -11.27
C THR A 85 7.22 -7.50 -11.61
N ILE A 86 6.68 -6.65 -12.48
CA ILE A 86 5.29 -6.77 -12.96
C ILE A 86 5.01 -8.16 -13.54
N SER A 87 5.95 -8.76 -14.24
CA SER A 87 5.75 -10.10 -14.83
C SER A 87 5.57 -11.17 -13.76
N ASN A 88 6.36 -11.13 -12.70
CA ASN A 88 6.26 -12.08 -11.59
C ASN A 88 4.99 -11.82 -10.76
N MET A 89 4.68 -10.56 -10.48
CA MET A 89 3.44 -10.17 -9.80
C MET A 89 2.21 -10.59 -10.60
N TYR A 90 2.23 -10.48 -11.93
CA TYR A 90 1.15 -10.92 -12.79
C TYR A 90 0.86 -12.43 -12.68
N GLN A 91 1.88 -13.27 -12.48
CA GLN A 91 1.65 -14.70 -12.22
C GLN A 91 0.90 -14.93 -10.90
N VAL A 92 1.29 -14.21 -9.83
CA VAL A 92 0.58 -14.24 -8.55
C VAL A 92 -0.87 -13.78 -8.73
N TYR A 93 -1.07 -12.66 -9.44
CA TYR A 93 -2.41 -12.12 -9.73
C TYR A 93 -3.31 -13.16 -10.44
N ARG A 94 -2.78 -13.89 -11.43
CA ARG A 94 -3.53 -14.94 -12.12
C ARG A 94 -4.00 -16.05 -11.19
N LEU A 95 -3.16 -16.49 -10.26
CA LEU A 95 -3.51 -17.50 -9.28
C LEU A 95 -4.59 -16.99 -8.31
N LEU A 96 -4.48 -15.72 -7.89
CA LEU A 96 -5.50 -15.06 -7.07
C LEU A 96 -6.84 -14.96 -7.79
N CYS A 97 -6.86 -14.56 -9.07
CA CYS A 97 -8.07 -14.51 -9.87
C CYS A 97 -8.75 -15.89 -9.97
N ALA A 98 -7.95 -16.95 -10.18
CA ALA A 98 -8.48 -18.31 -10.24
C ALA A 98 -9.11 -18.72 -8.89
N ALA A 99 -8.48 -18.41 -7.76
CA ALA A 99 -9.00 -18.70 -6.43
C ALA A 99 -10.28 -17.88 -6.11
N LEU A 100 -10.38 -16.67 -6.63
CA LEU A 100 -11.53 -15.79 -6.45
C LEU A 100 -12.66 -16.03 -7.48
N SER A 101 -12.43 -16.88 -8.48
CA SER A 101 -13.34 -17.08 -9.61
C SER A 101 -13.72 -15.78 -10.35
N ILE A 102 -12.73 -14.91 -10.55
CA ILE A 102 -12.88 -13.65 -11.29
C ILE A 102 -12.09 -13.67 -12.59
N ASP A 103 -12.51 -12.85 -13.56
CA ASP A 103 -11.86 -12.75 -14.85
C ASP A 103 -10.43 -12.24 -14.75
N ILE A 104 -9.54 -12.86 -15.52
CA ILE A 104 -8.12 -12.48 -15.59
C ILE A 104 -7.97 -11.35 -16.61
N LEU A 105 -7.54 -10.18 -16.14
CA LEU A 105 -7.20 -9.06 -17.02
C LEU A 105 -5.86 -9.29 -17.73
N THR A 106 -5.66 -8.59 -18.85
CA THR A 106 -4.36 -8.60 -19.56
C THR A 106 -3.26 -7.99 -18.69
N GLN A 107 -2.02 -8.41 -18.91
CA GLN A 107 -0.87 -7.86 -18.16
C GLN A 107 -0.74 -6.34 -18.32
N ARG A 108 -1.10 -5.79 -19.50
CA ARG A 108 -1.13 -4.34 -19.74
C ARG A 108 -2.11 -3.66 -18.78
N ARG A 109 -3.34 -4.16 -18.68
CA ARG A 109 -4.35 -3.57 -17.79
C ARG A 109 -3.94 -3.69 -16.31
N VAL A 110 -3.33 -4.80 -15.93
CA VAL A 110 -2.77 -4.97 -14.57
C VAL A 110 -1.63 -3.97 -14.30
N THR A 111 -0.81 -3.68 -15.30
CA THR A 111 0.21 -2.62 -15.20
C THR A 111 -0.42 -1.23 -15.01
N ASP A 112 -1.52 -0.94 -15.72
CA ASP A 112 -2.25 0.32 -15.56
C ASP A 112 -2.83 0.45 -14.15
N LEU A 113 -3.47 -0.62 -13.62
CA LEU A 113 -3.95 -0.66 -12.24
C LEU A 113 -2.82 -0.50 -11.21
N THR A 114 -1.65 -1.06 -11.50
CA THR A 114 -0.45 -0.87 -10.65
C THR A 114 0.01 0.60 -10.66
N ASN A 115 -0.07 1.28 -11.82
CA ASN A 115 0.24 2.71 -11.91
C ASN A 115 -0.79 3.56 -11.14
N GLU A 116 -2.08 3.21 -11.22
CA GLU A 116 -3.13 3.86 -10.43
C GLU A 116 -2.87 3.73 -8.92
N LEU A 117 -2.52 2.53 -8.44
CA LEU A 117 -2.18 2.29 -7.03
C LEU A 117 -0.92 3.06 -6.57
N ASP A 118 0.06 3.22 -7.46
CA ASP A 118 1.27 4.01 -7.22
C ASP A 118 0.93 5.50 -7.10
N GLN A 119 0.10 6.03 -8.01
CA GLN A 119 -0.39 7.41 -7.96
C GLN A 119 -1.21 7.71 -6.70
N LEU A 120 -1.98 6.73 -6.23
CA LEU A 120 -2.74 6.84 -4.97
C LEU A 120 -1.86 6.74 -3.72
N GLY A 121 -0.56 6.44 -3.87
CA GLY A 121 0.38 6.29 -2.76
C GLY A 121 0.19 4.99 -1.96
N VAL A 122 -0.59 4.04 -2.48
CA VAL A 122 -0.82 2.73 -1.84
C VAL A 122 0.39 1.80 -2.02
N ILE A 123 1.05 1.88 -3.17
CA ILE A 123 2.30 1.18 -3.45
C ILE A 123 3.38 2.17 -3.88
N ASN A 124 4.63 1.74 -3.81
CA ASN A 124 5.77 2.45 -4.37
C ASN A 124 6.46 1.56 -5.39
N SER A 125 6.69 2.05 -6.59
CA SER A 125 7.28 1.30 -7.68
C SER A 125 8.33 2.11 -8.44
N THR A 126 9.32 1.42 -9.00
CA THR A 126 10.39 2.03 -9.77
C THR A 126 10.54 1.38 -11.14
N LEU A 127 11.03 2.16 -12.10
CA LEU A 127 11.39 1.64 -13.42
C LEU A 127 12.83 1.13 -13.37
N GLN A 128 13.00 -0.16 -13.69
CA GLN A 128 14.32 -0.76 -13.88
C GLN A 128 14.63 -0.89 -15.36
N TYR A 129 15.82 -0.48 -15.75
CA TYR A 129 16.35 -0.68 -17.10
C TYR A 129 17.12 -2.00 -17.14
N LYS A 130 16.67 -2.93 -18.00
CA LYS A 130 17.34 -4.23 -18.23
C LYS A 130 18.17 -4.24 -19.52
N GLY A 131 18.78 -3.13 -19.87
CA GLY A 131 19.60 -3.01 -21.08
C GLY A 131 18.81 -3.36 -22.35
N ARG A 132 19.29 -4.36 -23.12
CA ARG A 132 18.64 -4.81 -24.37
C ARG A 132 17.20 -5.35 -24.18
N TYR A 133 16.85 -5.75 -22.95
CA TYR A 133 15.52 -6.33 -22.63
C TYR A 133 14.47 -5.26 -22.25
N GLY A 134 14.78 -3.98 -22.43
CA GLY A 134 13.84 -2.89 -22.24
C GLY A 134 13.67 -2.44 -20.79
N ARG A 135 12.52 -1.81 -20.51
CA ARG A 135 12.17 -1.28 -19.20
C ARG A 135 11.22 -2.24 -18.50
N SER A 136 11.48 -2.53 -17.23
CA SER A 136 10.59 -3.30 -16.37
C SER A 136 10.23 -2.46 -15.15
N LYS A 137 8.97 -2.47 -14.74
CA LYS A 137 8.54 -1.85 -13.49
C LYS A 137 8.70 -2.86 -12.36
N LYS A 138 9.27 -2.42 -11.23
CA LYS A 138 9.47 -3.22 -10.02
C LYS A 138 8.73 -2.57 -8.87
N ILE A 139 8.00 -3.36 -8.10
CA ILE A 139 7.31 -2.94 -6.89
C ILE A 139 8.32 -2.96 -5.76
N MET A 140 8.47 -1.82 -5.06
CA MET A 140 9.44 -1.63 -3.99
C MET A 140 8.82 -1.87 -2.62
N SER A 141 7.64 -1.33 -2.39
CA SER A 141 6.94 -1.44 -1.12
C SER A 141 5.43 -1.25 -1.29
N VAL A 142 4.69 -1.63 -0.26
CA VAL A 142 3.27 -1.33 -0.09
C VAL A 142 3.13 -0.50 1.17
N SER A 143 2.46 0.64 1.07
CA SER A 143 2.18 1.52 2.19
C SER A 143 1.24 0.81 3.17
N SER A 144 1.56 0.89 4.48
CA SER A 144 0.74 0.25 5.54
C SER A 144 0.39 -1.21 5.25
N LYS A 145 1.39 -2.01 4.83
CA LYS A 145 1.24 -3.39 4.34
C LYS A 145 0.34 -4.25 5.24
N SER A 146 0.56 -4.23 6.55
CA SER A 146 -0.21 -5.05 7.51
C SER A 146 -1.67 -4.63 7.57
N SER A 147 -1.94 -3.33 7.68
CA SER A 147 -3.31 -2.79 7.70
C SER A 147 -4.03 -3.00 6.37
N SER A 148 -3.33 -2.79 5.25
CA SER A 148 -3.88 -3.04 3.91
C SER A 148 -4.26 -4.52 3.73
N LEU A 149 -3.40 -5.44 4.16
CA LEU A 149 -3.68 -6.87 4.09
C LEU A 149 -4.89 -7.26 4.95
N GLU A 150 -4.98 -6.76 6.18
CA GLU A 150 -6.10 -7.03 7.07
C GLU A 150 -7.43 -6.57 6.47
N ILE A 151 -7.47 -5.36 5.88
CA ILE A 151 -8.65 -4.83 5.24
C ILE A 151 -9.06 -5.66 4.00
N LEU A 152 -8.08 -6.05 3.18
CA LEU A 152 -8.33 -6.88 2.01
C LEU A 152 -8.92 -8.24 2.39
N LEU A 153 -8.38 -8.90 3.41
CA LEU A 153 -8.85 -10.20 3.86
C LEU A 153 -10.23 -10.13 4.55
N LYS A 154 -10.58 -9.00 5.18
CA LYS A 154 -11.93 -8.76 5.73
C LYS A 154 -12.99 -8.48 4.65
N ASP A 155 -12.59 -8.15 3.42
CA ASP A 155 -13.55 -7.98 2.32
C ASP A 155 -14.16 -9.32 1.94
N PHE A 156 -15.52 -9.40 1.96
CA PHE A 156 -16.24 -10.65 1.66
C PHE A 156 -15.86 -11.27 0.31
N ARG A 157 -15.46 -10.44 -0.66
CA ARG A 157 -15.02 -10.90 -1.99
C ARG A 157 -13.64 -11.55 -1.97
N MET A 158 -12.83 -11.31 -0.93
CA MET A 158 -11.49 -11.87 -0.75
C MET A 158 -11.46 -13.05 0.23
N GLN A 159 -12.57 -13.35 0.93
CA GLN A 159 -12.67 -14.44 1.90
C GLN A 159 -12.19 -15.82 1.40
N PRO A 160 -12.38 -16.20 0.11
CA PRO A 160 -11.87 -17.48 -0.39
C PRO A 160 -10.34 -17.61 -0.24
N ILE A 161 -9.61 -16.48 -0.23
CA ILE A 161 -8.15 -16.45 -0.14
C ILE A 161 -7.66 -16.55 1.30
N GLU A 162 -8.41 -16.09 2.29
CA GLU A 162 -8.01 -16.04 3.70
C GLU A 162 -7.54 -17.40 4.23
N LYS A 163 -8.16 -18.48 3.75
CA LYS A 163 -7.90 -19.87 4.16
C LYS A 163 -6.75 -20.53 3.40
N ILE A 164 -6.20 -19.87 2.38
CA ILE A 164 -5.18 -20.43 1.51
C ILE A 164 -3.83 -19.84 1.92
N PRO A 165 -2.80 -20.66 2.22
CA PRO A 165 -1.49 -20.15 2.60
C PRO A 165 -0.86 -19.35 1.44
N ILE A 166 -0.13 -18.28 1.78
CA ILE A 166 0.48 -17.36 0.81
C ILE A 166 1.39 -18.12 -0.18
N GLU A 167 2.06 -19.17 0.29
CA GLU A 167 2.99 -19.99 -0.50
C GLU A 167 2.30 -20.65 -1.70
N ALA A 168 1.00 -20.92 -1.61
CA ALA A 168 0.21 -21.51 -2.70
C ALA A 168 0.08 -20.56 -3.90
N PHE A 169 0.16 -19.24 -3.65
CA PHE A 169 0.07 -18.19 -4.68
C PHE A 169 1.43 -17.77 -5.23
N ILE A 170 2.53 -18.36 -4.74
CA ILE A 170 3.88 -18.00 -5.19
C ILE A 170 4.35 -19.04 -6.21
N PRO A 171 4.35 -18.71 -7.51
CA PRO A 171 4.83 -19.64 -8.52
C PRO A 171 6.28 -20.04 -8.26
N LYS A 172 6.62 -21.28 -8.58
CA LYS A 172 8.02 -21.71 -8.66
C LYS A 172 8.63 -21.03 -9.89
N PHE A 173 9.12 -19.79 -9.73
CA PHE A 173 9.81 -19.12 -10.82
C PHE A 173 11.08 -19.91 -11.16
N LYS A 174 11.23 -20.29 -12.44
CA LYS A 174 12.50 -20.78 -12.92
C LYS A 174 13.49 -19.61 -12.87
N ASN A 175 14.58 -19.78 -12.12
CA ASN A 175 15.71 -18.87 -12.21
C ASN A 175 16.29 -19.00 -13.61
N TRP A 176 16.19 -17.94 -14.41
CA TRP A 176 16.91 -17.78 -15.68
C TRP A 176 18.17 -16.97 -15.45
#